data_ddaf2b4ad428b041466bd67b4c6bf4a9
#
_entry.id   ddaf2b4ad428b041466bd67b4c6bf4a9
#
_cell.length_a   1.000
_cell.length_b   1.000
_cell.length_c   1.000
_cell.angle_alpha   90.00
_cell.angle_beta   90.00
_cell.angle_gamma   90.00
#
_symmetry.space_group_name_H-M   'P 1'
#
loop_
_entity.id
_entity.type
_entity.pdbx_description
1 polymer ?
#
loop_
_entity_poly.entity_id
_entity_poly.type
_entity_poly.pdbx_seq_one_letter_code
_entity_poly.pdbx_strand_id
1 'polypeptide(L)'
;NGKTVAFQDWRTSFRTNSTTPIVIGNKIFLSTGYRRGCALFEFTGTAMRQIYSNKNMSNHMNNSVVLGGFVYGFDGNTHMAGPKELVCLRLADGTVQWRKEGYRCGSLMAVQNHLLILGETGNLALGPASPKGFQPIAVGQVLNGKCWTVPVLCNGRIFVRNAAGNLVCVDASK
;
A
#
# COMPACT_ATOMS: atom_id res chain seq x y z
N ASN A 1 7.82 20.42 21.83
CA ASN A 1 8.20 19.97 23.16
C ASN A 1 8.26 18.44 23.30
N GLY A 2 7.85 17.66 22.28
CA GLY A 2 7.92 16.19 22.25
C GLY A 2 6.95 15.46 23.19
N LYS A 3 5.95 16.14 23.75
CA LYS A 3 4.96 15.50 24.63
C LYS A 3 4.04 14.57 23.84
N THR A 4 3.89 13.32 24.30
CA THR A 4 2.87 12.40 23.78
C THR A 4 1.47 12.91 24.13
N VAL A 5 0.62 13.10 23.12
CA VAL A 5 -0.76 13.59 23.30
C VAL A 5 -1.80 12.47 23.21
N ALA A 6 -1.49 11.38 22.50
CA ALA A 6 -2.33 10.19 22.41
C ALA A 6 -1.48 8.96 22.14
N PHE A 7 -1.99 7.80 22.51
CA PHE A 7 -1.33 6.51 22.30
C PHE A 7 -2.37 5.46 21.87
N GLN A 8 -2.01 4.63 20.90
CA GLN A 8 -2.79 3.47 20.47
C GLN A 8 -1.88 2.26 20.33
N ASP A 9 -2.18 1.21 21.07
CA ASP A 9 -1.47 -0.06 20.92
C ASP A 9 -1.93 -0.80 19.64
N TRP A 10 -0.97 -1.09 18.77
CA TRP A 10 -1.20 -1.80 17.51
C TRP A 10 -0.03 -2.76 17.24
N ARG A 11 -0.07 -3.97 17.82
CA ARG A 11 1.04 -4.92 17.77
C ARG A 11 0.77 -6.06 16.80
N THR A 12 1.84 -6.55 16.17
CA THR A 12 1.89 -7.84 15.48
C THR A 12 2.48 -8.90 16.41
N SER A 13 2.26 -10.18 16.09
CA SER A 13 2.84 -11.30 16.84
C SER A 13 4.39 -11.27 16.89
N PHE A 14 5.00 -10.69 15.84
CA PHE A 14 6.46 -10.56 15.72
C PHE A 14 6.98 -9.18 16.13
N ARG A 15 6.11 -8.29 16.65
CA ARG A 15 6.43 -6.89 16.97
C ARG A 15 7.03 -6.11 15.78
N THR A 16 6.71 -6.54 14.56
CA THR A 16 7.15 -5.91 13.32
C THR A 16 6.01 -5.11 12.72
N ASN A 17 6.18 -3.79 12.66
CA ASN A 17 5.24 -2.85 12.06
C ASN A 17 6.04 -1.94 11.15
N SER A 18 6.09 -2.24 9.86
CA SER A 18 6.98 -1.60 8.88
C SER A 18 6.28 -0.51 8.07
N THR A 19 4.95 -0.49 8.09
CA THR A 19 4.19 0.44 7.25
C THR A 19 3.91 1.75 7.96
N THR A 20 3.99 2.84 7.21
CA THR A 20 3.74 4.18 7.72
C THR A 20 2.23 4.40 7.90
N PRO A 21 1.79 4.98 9.03
CA PRO A 21 0.41 5.44 9.18
C PRO A 21 0.05 6.49 8.12
N ILE A 22 -1.18 6.42 7.60
CA ILE A 22 -1.68 7.39 6.63
C ILE A 22 -2.63 8.34 7.35
N VAL A 23 -2.30 9.63 7.33
CA VAL A 23 -3.11 10.68 7.97
C VAL A 23 -4.02 11.33 6.92
N ILE A 24 -5.33 11.36 7.20
CA ILE A 24 -6.36 11.95 6.35
C ILE A 24 -7.24 12.86 7.24
N GLY A 25 -6.92 14.16 7.27
CA GLY A 25 -7.54 15.08 8.21
C GLY A 25 -7.25 14.68 9.66
N ASN A 26 -8.29 14.43 10.45
CA ASN A 26 -8.18 13.90 11.81
C ASN A 26 -8.23 12.37 11.90
N LYS A 27 -8.21 11.67 10.77
CA LYS A 27 -8.24 10.20 10.71
C LYS A 27 -6.87 9.63 10.39
N ILE A 28 -6.59 8.46 10.95
CA ILE A 28 -5.32 7.75 10.78
C ILE A 28 -5.64 6.30 10.38
N PHE A 29 -5.24 5.93 9.16
CA PHE A 29 -5.33 4.55 8.69
C PHE A 29 -4.03 3.82 9.01
N LEU A 30 -4.15 2.64 9.60
CA LEU A 30 -3.05 1.71 9.86
C LEU A 30 -3.33 0.38 9.17
N SER A 31 -2.27 -0.23 8.62
CA SER A 31 -2.30 -1.63 8.21
C SER A 31 -0.95 -2.25 8.51
N THR A 32 -0.94 -3.50 8.93
CA THR A 32 0.31 -4.22 9.22
C THR A 32 0.20 -5.68 8.82
N GLY A 33 1.34 -6.25 8.44
CA GLY A 33 1.46 -7.65 8.02
C GLY A 33 1.12 -8.66 9.12
N TYR A 34 1.50 -9.91 8.88
CA TYR A 34 1.32 -11.02 9.82
C TYR A 34 -0.13 -11.27 10.20
N ARG A 35 -1.06 -11.04 9.25
CA ARG A 35 -2.53 -11.18 9.42
C ARG A 35 -3.10 -10.30 10.55
N ARG A 36 -2.39 -9.22 10.92
CA ARG A 36 -2.90 -8.26 11.89
C ARG A 36 -4.07 -7.48 11.31
N GLY A 37 -4.02 -7.16 10.02
CA GLY A 37 -5.06 -6.44 9.32
C GLY A 37 -4.87 -4.93 9.32
N CYS A 38 -5.98 -4.22 9.25
CA CYS A 38 -6.00 -2.76 9.19
C CYS A 38 -7.06 -2.16 10.12
N ALA A 39 -6.91 -0.88 10.40
CA ALA A 39 -7.86 -0.10 11.19
C ALA A 39 -7.87 1.36 10.74
N LEU A 40 -8.98 2.01 10.99
CA LEU A 40 -9.12 3.46 10.92
C LEU A 40 -9.40 4.00 12.32
N PHE A 41 -8.61 4.97 12.72
CA PHE A 41 -8.79 5.71 13.98
C PHE A 41 -9.13 7.15 13.67
N GLU A 42 -9.82 7.79 14.59
CA GLU A 42 -10.02 9.22 14.63
C GLU A 42 -9.25 9.82 15.80
N PHE A 43 -8.45 10.84 15.54
CA PHE A 43 -7.79 11.62 16.57
C PHE A 43 -8.72 12.73 17.06
N THR A 44 -9.05 12.71 18.35
CA THR A 44 -10.01 13.64 18.99
C THR A 44 -9.32 14.85 19.64
N GLY A 45 -8.00 15.01 19.43
CA GLY A 45 -7.17 16.02 20.10
C GLY A 45 -6.41 15.48 21.33
N THR A 46 -6.97 14.48 22.01
CA THR A 46 -6.37 13.89 23.23
C THR A 46 -6.37 12.35 23.21
N ALA A 47 -7.13 11.73 22.33
CA ALA A 47 -7.27 10.27 22.26
C ALA A 47 -7.39 9.79 20.82
N MET A 48 -7.17 8.48 20.62
CA MET A 48 -7.45 7.76 19.39
C MET A 48 -8.74 6.95 19.57
N ARG A 49 -9.78 7.25 18.79
CA ARG A 49 -11.01 6.50 18.77
C ARG A 49 -11.03 5.57 17.56
N GLN A 50 -11.14 4.27 17.78
CA GLN A 50 -11.25 3.30 16.69
C GLN A 50 -12.61 3.44 15.98
N ILE A 51 -12.59 3.64 14.67
CA ILE A 51 -13.78 3.63 13.80
C ILE A 51 -14.06 2.19 13.39
N TYR A 52 -13.06 1.50 12.85
CA TYR A 52 -13.14 0.06 12.56
C TYR A 52 -11.76 -0.60 12.70
N SER A 53 -11.79 -1.93 12.80
CA SER A 53 -10.62 -2.81 12.63
C SER A 53 -11.07 -4.11 12.00
N ASN A 54 -10.33 -4.59 10.99
CA ASN A 54 -10.62 -5.83 10.29
C ASN A 54 -9.34 -6.45 9.71
N LYS A 55 -9.47 -7.60 9.02
CA LYS A 55 -8.38 -8.33 8.39
C LYS A 55 -8.38 -8.21 6.86
N ASN A 56 -9.03 -7.20 6.32
CA ASN A 56 -9.23 -7.05 4.88
C ASN A 56 -7.98 -6.61 4.12
N MET A 57 -6.98 -6.05 4.82
CA MET A 57 -5.69 -5.67 4.27
C MET A 57 -4.60 -5.77 5.34
N SER A 58 -3.54 -6.50 5.06
CA SER A 58 -2.39 -6.69 5.94
C SER A 58 -1.11 -6.34 5.18
N ASN A 59 -0.76 -5.06 5.17
CA ASN A 59 0.47 -4.59 4.51
C ASN A 59 1.70 -5.14 5.23
N HIS A 60 2.60 -5.82 4.52
CA HIS A 60 3.80 -6.39 5.11
C HIS A 60 4.93 -5.37 5.23
N MET A 61 5.34 -4.77 4.10
CA MET A 61 6.47 -3.85 4.06
C MET A 61 6.14 -2.54 3.34
N ASN A 62 5.21 -2.57 2.40
CA ASN A 62 4.88 -1.43 1.57
C ASN A 62 3.61 -0.74 2.03
N ASN A 63 3.60 0.58 1.95
CA ASN A 63 2.48 1.40 2.34
C ASN A 63 1.32 1.29 1.35
N SER A 64 0.12 1.54 1.83
CA SER A 64 -1.04 1.84 1.01
C SER A 64 -1.04 3.31 0.58
N VAL A 65 -1.91 3.65 -0.38
CA VAL A 65 -2.26 5.03 -0.73
C VAL A 65 -3.77 5.25 -0.59
N VAL A 66 -4.17 6.49 -0.34
CA VAL A 66 -5.58 6.88 -0.23
C VAL A 66 -5.91 7.85 -1.35
N LEU A 67 -6.91 7.50 -2.16
CA LEU A 67 -7.42 8.33 -3.25
C LEU A 67 -8.94 8.24 -3.32
N GLY A 68 -9.62 9.38 -3.44
CA GLY A 68 -11.06 9.42 -3.68
C GLY A 68 -11.92 8.71 -2.61
N GLY A 69 -11.46 8.63 -1.37
CA GLY A 69 -12.16 7.91 -0.29
C GLY A 69 -11.91 6.40 -0.27
N PHE A 70 -10.94 5.90 -1.04
CA PHE A 70 -10.55 4.49 -1.09
C PHE A 70 -9.08 4.31 -0.73
N VAL A 71 -8.78 3.18 -0.09
CA VAL A 71 -7.42 2.75 0.25
C VAL A 71 -7.00 1.67 -0.73
N TYR A 72 -5.85 1.84 -1.36
CA TYR A 72 -5.24 0.86 -2.25
C TYR A 72 -3.93 0.38 -1.63
N GLY A 73 -3.73 -0.91 -1.53
CA GLY A 73 -2.54 -1.49 -0.92
C GLY A 73 -2.44 -2.99 -1.16
N PHE A 74 -1.40 -3.60 -0.65
CA PHE A 74 -1.17 -5.04 -0.80
C PHE A 74 -1.54 -5.79 0.47
N ASP A 75 -2.40 -6.79 0.34
CA ASP A 75 -2.69 -7.76 1.40
C ASP A 75 -1.77 -8.97 1.25
N GLY A 76 -1.14 -9.37 2.35
CA GLY A 76 -0.30 -10.56 2.38
C GLY A 76 1.07 -10.33 3.00
N ASN A 77 1.81 -11.44 3.14
CA ASN A 77 3.17 -11.44 3.68
C ASN A 77 4.07 -12.24 2.73
N THR A 78 5.22 -11.67 2.36
CA THR A 78 6.16 -12.26 1.40
C THR A 78 6.66 -13.64 1.82
N HIS A 79 6.77 -13.88 3.14
CA HIS A 79 7.34 -15.11 3.72
C HIS A 79 6.30 -16.10 4.26
N MET A 80 5.02 -15.74 4.22
CA MET A 80 3.94 -16.60 4.70
C MET A 80 3.13 -17.17 3.54
N ALA A 81 2.55 -18.34 3.77
CA ALA A 81 1.53 -18.87 2.86
C ALA A 81 0.24 -18.03 2.91
N GLY A 82 -0.49 -18.03 1.83
CA GLY A 82 -1.76 -17.33 1.68
C GLY A 82 -1.76 -16.33 0.54
N PRO A 83 -2.89 -15.65 0.33
CA PRO A 83 -3.06 -14.67 -0.73
C PRO A 83 -2.02 -13.55 -0.67
N LYS A 84 -1.63 -13.05 -1.84
CA LYS A 84 -0.78 -11.88 -2.03
C LYS A 84 -1.41 -11.05 -3.15
N GLU A 85 -2.21 -10.07 -2.76
CA GLU A 85 -3.13 -9.40 -3.65
C GLU A 85 -3.05 -7.88 -3.50
N LEU A 86 -3.25 -7.19 -4.62
CA LEU A 86 -3.62 -5.78 -4.59
C LEU A 86 -5.09 -5.68 -4.15
N VAL A 87 -5.38 -4.81 -3.20
CA VAL A 87 -6.70 -4.67 -2.60
C VAL A 87 -7.14 -3.21 -2.62
N CYS A 88 -8.41 -2.99 -2.91
CA CYS A 88 -9.09 -1.72 -2.69
C CYS A 88 -10.10 -1.85 -1.54
N LEU A 89 -10.01 -0.96 -0.57
CA LEU A 89 -10.97 -0.84 0.52
C LEU A 89 -11.67 0.51 0.46
N ARG A 90 -12.94 0.57 0.87
CA ARG A 90 -13.57 1.84 1.22
C ARG A 90 -12.96 2.36 2.53
N LEU A 91 -12.46 3.59 2.52
CA LEU A 91 -11.79 4.17 3.71
C LEU A 91 -12.75 4.29 4.90
N ALA A 92 -14.01 4.61 4.66
CA ALA A 92 -14.98 4.93 5.72
C ALA A 92 -15.28 3.75 6.67
N ASP A 93 -15.29 2.53 6.14
CA ASP A 93 -15.74 1.33 6.86
C ASP A 93 -14.82 0.11 6.68
N GLY A 94 -13.78 0.21 5.84
CA GLY A 94 -12.83 -0.86 5.57
C GLY A 94 -13.41 -2.02 4.74
N THR A 95 -14.55 -1.84 4.06
CA THR A 95 -15.13 -2.87 3.19
C THR A 95 -14.31 -3.05 1.92
N VAL A 96 -14.08 -4.30 1.54
CA VAL A 96 -13.39 -4.66 0.30
C VAL A 96 -14.26 -4.29 -0.89
N GLN A 97 -13.69 -3.54 -1.82
CA GLN A 97 -14.30 -3.25 -3.11
C GLN A 97 -13.90 -4.29 -4.15
N TRP A 98 -12.63 -4.63 -4.18
CA TRP A 98 -12.07 -5.67 -5.04
C TRP A 98 -10.71 -6.15 -4.54
N ARG A 99 -10.27 -7.32 -5.05
CA ARG A 99 -8.94 -7.92 -4.91
C ARG A 99 -8.42 -8.29 -6.29
N LYS A 100 -7.12 -8.17 -6.50
CA LYS A 100 -6.46 -8.49 -7.77
C LYS A 100 -5.11 -9.16 -7.52
N GLU A 101 -4.95 -10.36 -8.05
CA GLU A 101 -3.69 -11.08 -8.10
C GLU A 101 -2.77 -10.57 -9.22
N GLY A 102 -1.55 -11.12 -9.29
CA GLY A 102 -0.57 -10.87 -10.35
C GLY A 102 0.58 -9.96 -9.96
N TYR A 103 0.53 -9.32 -8.80
CA TYR A 103 1.58 -8.41 -8.31
C TYR A 103 2.26 -8.89 -7.02
N ARG A 104 1.78 -9.97 -6.41
CA ARG A 104 2.24 -10.51 -5.13
C ARG A 104 2.26 -9.44 -4.03
N CYS A 105 3.33 -9.37 -3.20
CA CYS A 105 3.53 -8.28 -2.24
C CYS A 105 4.34 -7.15 -2.87
N GLY A 106 3.79 -6.55 -3.91
CA GLY A 106 4.40 -5.42 -4.61
C GLY A 106 4.35 -4.12 -3.82
N SER A 107 4.68 -3.04 -4.48
CA SER A 107 4.63 -1.68 -3.96
C SER A 107 3.88 -0.78 -4.93
N LEU A 108 3.37 0.34 -4.44
CA LEU A 108 2.62 1.27 -5.27
C LEU A 108 2.81 2.71 -4.82
N MET A 109 2.59 3.62 -5.76
CA MET A 109 2.43 5.04 -5.49
C MET A 109 1.22 5.58 -6.24
N ALA A 110 0.68 6.69 -5.76
CA ALA A 110 -0.36 7.45 -6.45
C ALA A 110 0.28 8.50 -7.35
N VAL A 111 -0.22 8.60 -8.59
CA VAL A 111 0.18 9.63 -9.55
C VAL A 111 -1.11 10.24 -10.11
N GLN A 112 -1.45 11.45 -9.66
CA GLN A 112 -2.77 12.04 -9.93
C GLN A 112 -3.89 11.05 -9.51
N ASN A 113 -4.75 10.64 -10.45
CA ASN A 113 -5.81 9.67 -10.24
C ASN A 113 -5.44 8.24 -10.70
N HIS A 114 -4.14 7.91 -10.79
CA HIS A 114 -3.64 6.62 -11.21
C HIS A 114 -2.82 5.96 -10.10
N LEU A 115 -2.74 4.64 -10.17
CA LEU A 115 -1.81 3.81 -9.39
C LEU A 115 -0.65 3.42 -10.31
N LEU A 116 0.57 3.72 -9.88
CA LEU A 116 1.80 3.16 -10.43
C LEU A 116 2.23 2.03 -9.51
N ILE A 117 2.26 0.81 -10.03
CA ILE A 117 2.48 -0.41 -9.28
C ILE A 117 3.78 -1.08 -9.76
N LEU A 118 4.65 -1.44 -8.82
CA LEU A 118 5.76 -2.35 -9.06
C LEU A 118 5.45 -3.67 -8.34
N GLY A 119 5.15 -4.72 -9.08
CA GLY A 119 4.96 -6.06 -8.54
C GLY A 119 6.25 -6.64 -7.94
N GLU A 120 6.12 -7.57 -7.00
CA GLU A 120 7.26 -8.18 -6.29
C GLU A 120 8.27 -8.85 -7.23
N THR A 121 7.87 -9.23 -8.44
CA THR A 121 8.72 -9.88 -9.45
C THR A 121 9.22 -8.95 -10.55
N GLY A 122 8.97 -7.63 -10.42
CA GLY A 122 9.49 -6.60 -11.32
C GLY A 122 8.58 -6.23 -12.49
N ASN A 123 7.33 -6.66 -12.47
CA ASN A 123 6.30 -6.21 -13.40
C ASN A 123 5.79 -4.82 -12.98
N LEU A 124 5.92 -3.85 -13.88
CA LEU A 124 5.44 -2.49 -13.69
C LEU A 124 4.06 -2.34 -14.34
N ALA A 125 3.14 -1.65 -13.69
CA ALA A 125 1.82 -1.36 -14.21
C ALA A 125 1.36 0.04 -13.85
N LEU A 126 0.68 0.71 -14.78
CA LEU A 126 0.01 1.99 -14.57
C LEU A 126 -1.46 1.83 -14.92
N GLY A 127 -2.35 2.33 -14.09
CA GLY A 127 -3.79 2.30 -14.36
C GLY A 127 -4.58 3.22 -13.44
N PRO A 128 -5.85 3.55 -13.79
CA PRO A 128 -6.67 4.41 -12.97
C PRO A 128 -6.95 3.81 -11.58
N ALA A 129 -6.92 4.65 -10.57
CA ALA A 129 -7.37 4.30 -9.22
C ALA A 129 -8.91 4.30 -9.22
N SER A 130 -9.51 3.11 -9.20
CA SER A 130 -10.96 2.95 -9.32
C SER A 130 -11.49 1.95 -8.30
N PRO A 131 -12.61 2.23 -7.60
CA PRO A 131 -13.26 1.26 -6.73
C PRO A 131 -13.97 0.14 -7.50
N LYS A 132 -14.07 0.23 -8.81
CA LYS A 132 -14.71 -0.78 -9.67
C LYS A 132 -13.74 -1.89 -10.13
N GLY A 133 -12.43 -1.74 -9.87
CA GLY A 133 -11.39 -2.66 -10.29
C GLY A 133 -10.15 -1.93 -10.78
N PHE A 134 -9.01 -2.63 -10.79
CA PHE A 134 -7.77 -2.12 -11.38
C PHE A 134 -7.59 -2.70 -12.79
N GLN A 135 -7.71 -1.85 -13.79
CA GLN A 135 -7.48 -2.16 -15.21
C GLN A 135 -6.26 -1.35 -15.66
N PRO A 136 -5.09 -1.98 -15.80
CA PRO A 136 -3.90 -1.27 -16.22
C PRO A 136 -4.02 -0.79 -17.68
N ILE A 137 -3.60 0.43 -17.94
CA ILE A 137 -3.47 1.04 -19.27
C ILE A 137 -2.08 0.82 -19.88
N ALA A 138 -1.09 0.52 -19.02
CA ALA A 138 0.25 0.16 -19.45
C ALA A 138 0.81 -0.89 -18.49
N VAL A 139 1.52 -1.89 -19.05
CA VAL A 139 2.22 -2.93 -18.30
C VAL A 139 3.55 -3.27 -18.98
N GLY A 140 4.55 -3.66 -18.20
CA GLY A 140 5.83 -4.12 -18.71
C GLY A 140 6.65 -4.84 -17.66
N GLN A 141 7.46 -5.80 -18.07
CA GLN A 141 8.46 -6.42 -17.21
C GLN A 141 9.72 -5.57 -17.27
N VAL A 142 10.09 -4.91 -16.19
CA VAL A 142 11.21 -3.94 -16.16
C VAL A 142 12.40 -4.43 -15.33
N LEU A 143 12.15 -5.35 -14.40
CA LEU A 143 13.16 -5.97 -13.54
C LEU A 143 12.85 -7.45 -13.35
N ASN A 144 13.82 -8.21 -12.83
CA ASN A 144 13.64 -9.58 -12.37
C ASN A 144 13.98 -9.69 -10.89
N GLY A 145 13.52 -10.77 -10.24
CA GLY A 145 13.77 -11.01 -8.82
C GLY A 145 12.91 -10.15 -7.90
N LYS A 146 13.31 -10.02 -6.65
CA LYS A 146 12.52 -9.33 -5.62
C LYS A 146 12.56 -7.81 -5.77
N CYS A 147 11.40 -7.20 -5.89
CA CYS A 147 11.21 -5.75 -5.93
C CYS A 147 10.32 -5.34 -4.75
N TRP A 148 10.93 -4.77 -3.71
CA TRP A 148 10.24 -4.38 -2.47
C TRP A 148 10.26 -2.88 -2.20
N THR A 149 10.88 -2.10 -3.08
CA THR A 149 10.93 -0.65 -2.96
C THR A 149 9.82 -0.01 -3.76
N VAL A 150 9.29 1.10 -3.27
CA VAL A 150 8.29 1.89 -3.99
C VAL A 150 8.92 2.45 -5.27
N PRO A 151 8.21 2.40 -6.43
CA PRO A 151 8.65 3.11 -7.63
C PRO A 151 8.69 4.61 -7.38
N VAL A 152 9.56 5.33 -8.07
CA VAL A 152 9.67 6.78 -7.99
C VAL A 152 9.42 7.36 -9.39
N LEU A 153 8.48 8.29 -9.49
CA LEU A 153 8.24 9.05 -10.71
C LEU A 153 8.82 10.47 -10.56
N CYS A 154 9.69 10.86 -11.47
CA CYS A 154 10.28 12.19 -11.52
C CYS A 154 10.50 12.62 -12.98
N ASN A 155 10.01 13.81 -13.35
CA ASN A 155 10.20 14.41 -14.68
C ASN A 155 9.93 13.45 -15.85
N GLY A 156 8.79 12.75 -15.81
CA GLY A 156 8.39 11.78 -16.84
C GLY A 156 9.20 10.47 -16.85
N ARG A 157 10.01 10.22 -15.83
CA ARG A 157 10.82 9.00 -15.70
C ARG A 157 10.47 8.24 -14.45
N ILE A 158 10.34 6.91 -14.58
CA ILE A 158 10.04 6.00 -13.49
C ILE A 158 11.33 5.26 -13.12
N PHE A 159 11.74 5.39 -11.86
CA PHE A 159 12.90 4.69 -11.31
C PHE A 159 12.43 3.54 -10.43
N VAL A 160 12.95 2.35 -10.70
CA VAL A 160 12.64 1.13 -9.96
C VAL A 160 13.91 0.34 -9.67
N ARG A 161 13.94 -0.37 -8.55
CA ARG A 161 15.09 -1.19 -8.16
C ARG A 161 14.66 -2.55 -7.59
N ASN A 162 15.55 -3.53 -7.69
CA ASN A 162 15.36 -4.84 -7.08
C ASN A 162 16.33 -5.10 -5.91
N ALA A 163 16.16 -6.24 -5.24
CA ALA A 163 17.00 -6.65 -4.13
C ALA A 163 18.45 -7.03 -4.56
N ALA A 164 18.68 -7.32 -5.83
CA ALA A 164 20.02 -7.58 -6.37
C ALA A 164 20.83 -6.30 -6.61
N GLY A 165 20.24 -5.12 -6.36
CA GLY A 165 20.90 -3.82 -6.52
C GLY A 165 20.75 -3.22 -7.92
N ASN A 166 20.02 -3.84 -8.83
CA ASN A 166 19.77 -3.28 -10.16
C ASN A 166 18.82 -2.09 -10.05
N LEU A 167 19.16 -0.99 -10.67
CA LEU A 167 18.33 0.21 -10.83
C LEU A 167 18.00 0.40 -12.30
N VAL A 168 16.71 0.56 -12.61
CA VAL A 168 16.22 0.81 -13.97
C VAL A 168 15.47 2.12 -14.00
N CYS A 169 15.67 2.88 -15.08
CA CYS A 169 14.92 4.07 -15.43
C CYS A 169 14.06 3.76 -16.67
N VAL A 170 12.76 3.93 -16.54
CA VAL A 170 11.78 3.78 -17.62
C VAL A 170 11.33 5.17 -18.06
N ASP A 171 11.38 5.46 -19.35
CA ASP A 171 10.84 6.71 -19.90
C ASP A 171 9.30 6.62 -19.99
N ALA A 172 8.62 7.52 -19.34
CA ALA A 172 7.16 7.65 -19.31
C ALA A 172 6.71 9.05 -19.77
N SER A 173 7.56 9.75 -20.53
CA SER A 173 7.33 11.14 -20.96
C SER A 173 6.43 11.28 -22.20
N LYS A 174 5.95 10.16 -22.80
CA LYS A 174 5.08 10.16 -23.99
C LYS A 174 3.68 9.69 -23.67
#